data_efe1e40cbb498b10a5efee523ceaf2c3
#
_entry.id   efe1e40cbb498b10a5efee523ceaf2c3
#
_cell.length_a   1.000
_cell.length_b   1.000
_cell.length_c   1.000
_cell.angle_alpha   90.00
_cell.angle_beta   90.00
_cell.angle_gamma   90.00
#
_symmetry.space_group_name_H-M   'P 1'
#
loop_
_entity.id
_entity.type
_entity.pdbx_description
1 polymer ?
#
loop_
_entity_poly.entity_id
_entity_poly.type
_entity_poly.pdbx_seq_one_letter_code
_entity_poly.pdbx_strand_id
1 'polypeptide(L)' 'GYVELGYTDDAPAVGYAKLAASTAGKVKTVTSGGAEYLVIKVDTTAGTVGFIM' A
#
# COMPACT_ATOMS: atom_id res chain seq x y z
N GLY A 1 1.86 8.83 -11.06
CA GLY A 1 2.37 7.65 -11.72
C GLY A 1 2.31 6.41 -10.86
N TYR A 2 2.75 5.29 -11.38
CA TYR A 2 2.76 4.01 -10.69
C TYR A 2 3.92 3.93 -9.70
N VAL A 3 3.62 3.48 -8.48
CA VAL A 3 4.62 3.31 -7.44
C VAL A 3 4.49 1.90 -6.88
N GLU A 4 5.61 1.24 -6.63
CA GLU A 4 5.62 -0.08 -6.00
C GLU A 4 6.53 -0.02 -4.78
N LEU A 5 5.97 -0.31 -3.61
CA LEU A 5 6.67 -0.24 -2.32
C LEU A 5 6.37 -1.47 -1.49
N GLY A 6 7.22 -1.77 -0.52
CA GLY A 6 6.92 -2.78 0.48
C GLY A 6 5.77 -2.34 1.38
N TYR A 7 5.05 -3.29 1.95
CA TYR A 7 4.03 -3.00 2.93
C TYR A 7 4.33 -3.72 4.24
N THR A 8 3.76 -3.21 5.34
CA THR A 8 3.83 -3.84 6.65
C THR A 8 2.43 -4.18 7.13
N ASP A 9 2.34 -5.05 8.14
CA ASP A 9 1.07 -5.50 8.71
C ASP A 9 0.24 -6.26 7.68
N ASP A 10 -1.03 -5.97 7.54
CA ASP A 10 -1.89 -6.69 6.61
C ASP A 10 -1.66 -6.25 5.18
N ALA A 11 -1.76 -7.20 4.25
CA ALA A 11 -1.65 -6.88 2.82
C ALA A 11 -2.80 -5.97 2.39
N PRO A 12 -2.51 -4.87 1.67
CA PRO A 12 -3.57 -4.03 1.12
C PRO A 12 -4.42 -4.80 0.11
N ALA A 13 -5.68 -4.45 0.02
CA ALA A 13 -6.57 -5.02 -0.99
C ALA A 13 -6.45 -4.26 -2.31
N VAL A 14 -6.64 -4.95 -3.43
CA VAL A 14 -6.73 -4.31 -4.74
C VAL A 14 -7.99 -3.43 -4.77
N GLY A 15 -7.86 -2.24 -5.34
CA GLY A 15 -8.91 -1.24 -5.35
C GLY A 15 -8.49 -0.01 -4.56
N TYR A 16 -9.42 0.83 -4.20
CA TYR A 16 -9.09 2.01 -3.41
C TYR A 16 -8.81 1.61 -1.97
N ALA A 17 -7.67 2.06 -1.46
CA ALA A 17 -7.26 1.76 -0.09
C ALA A 17 -6.57 2.98 0.51
N LYS A 18 -6.74 3.17 1.82
CA LYS A 18 -6.03 4.21 2.54
C LYS A 18 -4.71 3.67 3.03
N LEU A 19 -3.63 4.31 2.62
CA LEU A 19 -2.28 3.91 2.97
C LEU A 19 -1.58 5.04 3.70
N ALA A 20 -0.72 4.68 4.64
CA ALA A 20 0.10 5.64 5.37
C ALA A 20 1.54 5.14 5.40
N ALA A 21 2.46 6.05 5.64
CA ALA A 21 3.87 5.70 5.77
C ALA A 21 4.06 4.75 6.96
N SER A 22 4.95 3.79 6.77
CA SER A 22 5.34 2.85 7.81
C SER A 22 6.86 2.88 7.95
N THR A 23 7.45 1.84 8.53
CA THR A 23 8.89 1.81 8.76
C THR A 23 9.65 1.56 7.46
N ALA A 24 10.88 2.09 7.38
CA ALA A 24 11.84 1.81 6.30
C ALA A 24 11.29 2.05 4.89
N GLY A 25 10.53 3.13 4.72
CA GLY A 25 10.00 3.49 3.40
C GLY A 25 8.87 2.59 2.91
N LYS A 26 8.29 1.79 3.79
CA LYS A 26 7.15 0.94 3.47
C LYS A 26 5.84 1.68 3.76
N VAL A 27 4.73 1.09 3.35
CA VAL A 27 3.39 1.62 3.61
C VAL A 27 2.56 0.60 4.38
N LYS A 28 1.50 1.06 5.01
CA LYS A 28 0.55 0.19 5.71
C LYS A 28 -0.87 0.66 5.44
N THR A 29 -1.80 -0.28 5.49
CA THR A 29 -3.23 0.04 5.38
C THR A 29 -3.70 0.66 6.69
N VAL A 30 -4.48 1.74 6.59
CA VAL A 30 -5.06 2.40 7.75
C VAL A 30 -6.56 2.59 7.54
N THR A 31 -7.31 2.73 8.64
CA THR A 31 -8.75 2.96 8.57
C THR A 31 -9.08 4.45 8.63
N SER A 32 -8.19 5.25 9.19
CA SER A 32 -8.33 6.70 9.25
C SER A 32 -6.95 7.34 9.12
N GLY A 33 -6.92 8.57 8.69
CA GLY A 33 -5.66 9.21 8.34
C GLY A 33 -5.13 8.66 7.02
N GLY A 34 -3.88 8.95 6.69
CA GLY A 34 -3.29 8.51 5.44
C GLY A 34 -3.96 9.14 4.23
N ALA A 35 -3.64 8.61 3.05
CA ALA A 35 -4.22 9.05 1.79
C ALA A 35 -4.78 7.85 1.05
N GLU A 36 -5.84 8.08 0.27
CA GLU A 36 -6.45 7.02 -0.52
C GLU A 36 -5.74 6.92 -1.87
N TYR A 37 -5.35 5.70 -2.20
CA TYR A 37 -4.69 5.40 -3.48
C TYR A 37 -5.42 4.26 -4.17
N LEU A 38 -5.29 4.22 -5.50
CA LEU A 38 -5.79 3.09 -6.28
C LEU A 38 -4.71 2.01 -6.30
N VAL A 39 -4.95 0.93 -5.58
CA VAL A 39 -4.04 -0.23 -5.53
C VAL A 39 -4.38 -1.15 -6.70
N ILE A 40 -3.41 -1.42 -7.55
CA ILE A 40 -3.62 -2.25 -8.75
C ILE A 40 -2.86 -3.56 -8.71
N LYS A 41 -1.95 -3.73 -7.76
CA LYS A 41 -1.17 -4.97 -7.63
C LYS A 41 -0.79 -5.19 -6.18
N VAL A 42 -0.91 -6.43 -5.72
CA VAL A 42 -0.41 -6.84 -4.40
C VAL A 42 0.33 -8.15 -4.59
N ASP A 43 1.57 -8.19 -4.11
CA ASP A 43 2.41 -9.40 -4.15
C ASP A 43 2.70 -9.81 -2.71
N THR A 44 1.98 -10.80 -2.21
CA THR A 44 2.16 -11.27 -0.83
C THR A 44 3.44 -12.07 -0.64
N THR A 45 3.99 -12.62 -1.72
CA THR A 45 5.27 -13.36 -1.64
C THR A 45 6.43 -12.38 -1.47
N ALA A 46 6.44 -11.33 -2.28
CA ALA A 46 7.49 -10.31 -2.19
C ALA A 46 7.21 -9.29 -1.08
N GLY A 47 5.97 -9.20 -0.62
CA GLY A 47 5.57 -8.21 0.38
C GLY A 47 5.53 -6.80 -0.18
N THR A 48 5.05 -6.66 -1.42
CA THR A 48 4.99 -5.36 -2.09
C THR A 48 3.58 -5.03 -2.55
N VAL A 49 3.32 -3.75 -2.70
CA VAL A 49 2.04 -3.23 -3.20
C VAL A 49 2.33 -2.19 -4.28
N GLY A 50 1.58 -2.27 -5.38
CA GLY A 50 1.67 -1.31 -6.47
C GLY A 50 0.41 -0.46 -6.52
N PHE A 51 0.59 0.85 -6.57
CA PHE A 51 -0.54 1.78 -6.54
C PHE A 51 -0.22 3.02 -7.36
N ILE A 52 -1.28 3.75 -7.68
CA ILE A 52 -1.20 4.97 -8.48
C ILE A 52 -1.22 6.18 -7.54
N MET A 53 -0.27 7.07 -7.73
CA MET A 53 -0.19 8.34 -6.99
C MET A 53 -0.66 9.49 -7.86
#